data_008670c3efdc11d0d26a599660584994
#
_entry.id   008670c3efdc11d0d26a599660584994
#
_cell.length_a   1.000
_cell.length_b   1.000
_cell.length_c   1.000
_cell.angle_alpha   90.00
_cell.angle_beta   90.00
_cell.angle_gamma   90.00
#
_symmetry.space_group_name_H-M   'P 1'
#
loop_
_entity.id
_entity.type
_entity.pdbx_description
1 polymer ?
#
loop_
_entity_poly.entity_id
_entity_poly.type
_entity_poly.pdbx_seq_one_letter_code
_entity_poly.pdbx_strand_id
1 'polypeptide(L)'
;MNKKRTVDLIHGPILPSLLSFAFPILLSNIFQQLYNTADVLIVGRFLGQDSLAAVGATTAIFDLIIGFTLGVGNGMGIVIARYYGARNFTKIKEAVAATWILGALLSIVVMLLGFLGLYPLLQYLDTPAEILPQSYQYISMIVTCVGVSFAYNLFAGLLRSIGDSLAALGFLIFSALVNVVLDLYFITQLHLGVQSAGLATIISQGLSAVLCFYYICKSVPELLPQLKHFKWDKVLYADLLEQGLAMGLMSSIVSIGSVILQSSVNTFGAVIISAQTAARRIMAFALLPMTAISASMTTFASQNLGAKSPDRIVQGLRIGSRLSISWAVLVCILLFFASPALVSFLASSTDAYLIENGSLYLQISSAFYPILSLLLIYRNCLQGLGQKVLPLVSSFIELIGKIAFVVLIIPWAGYKGVILCEPLIWVAMTIQLYFSLFRHPLIKEGKEILATKVLS
;
A
#
# COMPACT_ATOMS: atom_id res chain seq x y z
N MET A 1 -0.06 -23.06 19.76
CA MET A 1 0.49 -22.30 18.60
C MET A 1 1.52 -23.16 17.87
N ASN A 2 1.32 -23.41 16.60
CA ASN A 2 2.33 -24.10 15.80
C ASN A 2 3.50 -23.12 15.58
N LYS A 3 4.51 -23.16 16.44
CA LYS A 3 5.69 -22.24 16.46
C LYS A 3 6.45 -22.09 15.14
N LYS A 4 6.12 -22.88 14.10
CA LYS A 4 6.82 -22.87 12.81
C LYS A 4 6.27 -21.90 11.75
N ARG A 5 5.12 -21.23 11.97
CA ARG A 5 4.47 -20.38 10.95
C ARG A 5 4.54 -18.88 11.22
N THR A 6 4.56 -18.45 12.48
CA THR A 6 4.68 -17.04 12.85
C THR A 6 6.12 -16.64 13.08
N VAL A 7 6.53 -15.51 12.52
CA VAL A 7 7.87 -14.93 12.75
C VAL A 7 7.89 -14.28 14.14
N ASP A 8 8.87 -14.65 14.98
CA ASP A 8 9.06 -14.03 16.29
C ASP A 8 9.76 -12.66 16.13
N LEU A 9 8.96 -11.60 16.10
CA LEU A 9 9.45 -10.22 16.00
C LEU A 9 9.85 -9.65 17.38
N ILE A 10 9.48 -10.33 18.49
CA ILE A 10 9.67 -9.83 19.86
C ILE A 10 10.99 -10.34 20.45
N HIS A 11 11.29 -11.63 20.31
CA HIS A 11 12.45 -12.25 20.94
C HIS A 11 13.48 -12.75 19.93
N GLY A 12 13.09 -12.95 18.67
CA GLY A 12 13.99 -13.44 17.61
C GLY A 12 15.12 -12.44 17.27
N PRO A 13 16.18 -12.90 16.59
CA PRO A 13 17.24 -12.02 16.08
C PRO A 13 16.64 -11.05 15.07
N ILE A 14 16.92 -9.75 15.21
CA ILE A 14 16.17 -8.68 14.53
C ILE A 14 16.29 -8.78 13.01
N LEU A 15 17.50 -8.90 12.46
CA LEU A 15 17.73 -8.94 11.02
C LEU A 15 17.03 -10.14 10.34
N PRO A 16 17.22 -11.39 10.79
CA PRO A 16 16.50 -12.54 10.22
C PRO A 16 14.98 -12.43 10.38
N SER A 17 14.50 -11.93 11.52
CA SER A 17 13.05 -11.77 11.75
C SER A 17 12.45 -10.74 10.82
N LEU A 18 13.08 -9.57 10.63
CA LEU A 18 12.63 -8.56 9.67
C LEU A 18 12.62 -9.09 8.24
N LEU A 19 13.68 -9.78 7.81
CA LEU A 19 13.76 -10.34 6.46
C LEU A 19 12.73 -11.46 6.24
N SER A 20 12.59 -12.39 7.19
CA SER A 20 11.62 -13.48 7.09
C SER A 20 10.18 -12.98 7.06
N PHE A 21 9.89 -11.85 7.71
CA PHE A 21 8.57 -11.23 7.69
C PHE A 21 8.37 -10.34 6.44
N ALA A 22 9.41 -9.63 5.99
CA ALA A 22 9.35 -8.78 4.80
C ALA A 22 9.28 -9.58 3.50
N PHE A 23 9.91 -10.77 3.42
CA PHE A 23 9.97 -11.57 2.20
C PHE A 23 8.58 -11.99 1.68
N PRO A 24 7.67 -12.56 2.51
CA PRO A 24 6.30 -12.81 2.07
C PRO A 24 5.53 -11.54 1.66
N ILE A 25 5.79 -10.39 2.30
CA ILE A 25 5.19 -9.11 1.92
C ILE A 25 5.70 -8.66 0.55
N LEU A 26 7.00 -8.80 0.28
CA LEU A 26 7.59 -8.55 -1.03
C LEU A 26 6.93 -9.39 -2.12
N LEU A 27 6.81 -10.70 -1.88
CA LEU A 27 6.14 -11.60 -2.82
C LEU A 27 4.66 -11.21 -3.00
N SER A 28 3.96 -10.82 -1.92
CA SER A 28 2.59 -10.34 -2.01
C SER A 28 2.48 -9.12 -2.93
N ASN A 29 3.39 -8.17 -2.79
CA ASN A 29 3.41 -6.97 -3.64
C ASN A 29 3.70 -7.32 -5.12
N ILE A 30 4.62 -8.27 -5.38
CA ILE A 30 4.91 -8.76 -6.74
C ILE A 30 3.65 -9.43 -7.33
N PHE A 31 3.03 -10.36 -6.60
CA PHE A 31 1.81 -11.04 -7.08
C PHE A 31 0.66 -10.06 -7.31
N GLN A 32 0.53 -9.02 -6.48
CA GLN A 32 -0.45 -7.97 -6.67
C GLN A 32 -0.22 -7.19 -7.99
N GLN A 33 1.03 -6.86 -8.30
CA GLN A 33 1.38 -6.20 -9.58
C GLN A 33 1.12 -7.11 -10.78
N LEU A 34 1.47 -8.39 -10.69
CA LEU A 34 1.22 -9.36 -11.75
C LEU A 34 -0.29 -9.55 -11.97
N TYR A 35 -1.07 -9.67 -10.89
CA TYR A 35 -2.51 -9.76 -10.92
C TYR A 35 -3.15 -8.55 -11.63
N ASN A 36 -2.83 -7.32 -11.20
CA ASN A 36 -3.36 -6.11 -11.81
C ASN A 36 -2.99 -6.01 -13.31
N THR A 37 -1.78 -6.46 -13.66
CA THR A 37 -1.32 -6.47 -15.06
C THR A 37 -2.09 -7.52 -15.89
N ALA A 38 -2.31 -8.72 -15.34
CA ALA A 38 -3.07 -9.77 -16.01
C ALA A 38 -4.52 -9.35 -16.29
N ASP A 39 -5.16 -8.72 -15.31
CA ASP A 39 -6.54 -8.19 -15.42
C ASP A 39 -6.68 -7.23 -16.62
N VAL A 40 -5.79 -6.22 -16.66
CA VAL A 40 -5.75 -5.22 -17.75
C VAL A 40 -5.46 -5.89 -19.11
N LEU A 41 -4.55 -6.86 -19.17
CA LEU A 41 -4.22 -7.57 -20.41
C LEU A 41 -5.38 -8.43 -20.91
N ILE A 42 -6.10 -9.12 -20.01
CA ILE A 42 -7.26 -9.95 -20.36
C ILE A 42 -8.38 -9.06 -20.91
N VAL A 43 -8.71 -7.97 -20.22
CA VAL A 43 -9.72 -7.02 -20.68
C VAL A 43 -9.35 -6.46 -22.05
N GLY A 44 -8.12 -5.96 -22.22
CA GLY A 44 -7.68 -5.37 -23.49
C GLY A 44 -7.67 -6.35 -24.66
N ARG A 45 -7.29 -7.62 -24.42
CA ARG A 45 -7.20 -8.63 -25.47
C ARG A 45 -8.55 -9.19 -25.91
N PHE A 46 -9.48 -9.36 -24.98
CA PHE A 46 -10.74 -10.07 -25.24
C PHE A 46 -11.96 -9.15 -25.38
N LEU A 47 -11.96 -7.97 -24.73
CA LEU A 47 -13.08 -7.02 -24.78
C LEU A 47 -12.81 -5.80 -25.67
N GLY A 48 -11.58 -5.62 -26.12
CA GLY A 48 -11.20 -4.55 -27.04
C GLY A 48 -10.81 -3.24 -26.38
N GLN A 49 -10.53 -2.23 -27.24
CA GLN A 49 -9.93 -0.96 -26.80
C GLN A 49 -10.86 -0.10 -25.94
N ASP A 50 -12.16 -0.09 -26.23
CA ASP A 50 -13.12 0.73 -25.49
C ASP A 50 -13.28 0.24 -24.05
N SER A 51 -13.32 -1.08 -23.84
CA SER A 51 -13.36 -1.67 -22.49
C SER A 51 -12.05 -1.45 -21.71
N LEU A 52 -10.93 -1.51 -22.42
CA LEU A 52 -9.63 -1.18 -21.84
C LEU A 52 -9.55 0.30 -21.42
N ALA A 53 -10.07 1.20 -22.28
CA ALA A 53 -10.15 2.63 -21.98
C ALA A 53 -11.09 2.89 -20.79
N ALA A 54 -12.22 2.16 -20.71
CA ALA A 54 -13.16 2.27 -19.59
C ALA A 54 -12.54 1.85 -18.25
N VAL A 55 -11.80 0.72 -18.21
CA VAL A 55 -11.04 0.32 -17.01
C VAL A 55 -9.95 1.34 -16.69
N GLY A 56 -9.22 1.82 -17.70
CA GLY A 56 -8.18 2.85 -17.53
C GLY A 56 -8.72 4.14 -16.92
N ALA A 57 -9.87 4.63 -17.40
CA ALA A 57 -10.52 5.84 -16.88
C ALA A 57 -10.93 5.72 -15.39
N THR A 58 -11.20 4.50 -14.91
CA THR A 58 -11.59 4.25 -13.52
C THR A 58 -10.44 3.90 -12.58
N THR A 59 -9.21 3.73 -13.10
CA THR A 59 -8.04 3.29 -12.31
C THR A 59 -7.81 4.17 -11.08
N ALA A 60 -7.91 5.49 -11.22
CA ALA A 60 -7.72 6.41 -10.11
C ALA A 60 -8.75 6.22 -8.99
N ILE A 61 -10.01 5.97 -9.34
CA ILE A 61 -11.09 5.70 -8.38
C ILE A 61 -10.88 4.33 -7.73
N PHE A 62 -10.49 3.33 -8.52
CA PHE A 62 -10.15 2.00 -8.04
C PHE A 62 -9.02 2.04 -7.00
N ASP A 63 -7.90 2.70 -7.33
CA ASP A 63 -6.74 2.84 -6.46
C ASP A 63 -7.07 3.59 -5.17
N LEU A 64 -7.94 4.60 -5.26
CA LEU A 64 -8.40 5.34 -4.09
C LEU A 64 -9.23 4.44 -3.15
N ILE A 65 -10.17 3.68 -3.68
CA ILE A 65 -11.05 2.80 -2.89
C ILE A 65 -10.26 1.63 -2.31
N ILE A 66 -9.51 0.91 -3.14
CA ILE A 66 -8.73 -0.26 -2.70
C ILE A 66 -7.60 0.17 -1.76
N GLY A 67 -6.91 1.27 -2.08
CA GLY A 67 -5.89 1.85 -1.21
C GLY A 67 -6.45 2.25 0.15
N PHE A 68 -7.65 2.85 0.19
CA PHE A 68 -8.33 3.18 1.43
C PHE A 68 -8.66 1.93 2.26
N THR A 69 -9.26 0.90 1.66
CA THR A 69 -9.61 -0.34 2.36
C THR A 69 -8.38 -1.07 2.90
N LEU A 70 -7.30 -1.14 2.09
CA LEU A 70 -6.02 -1.71 2.49
C LEU A 70 -5.40 -0.92 3.65
N GLY A 71 -5.42 0.40 3.55
CA GLY A 71 -4.92 1.31 4.58
C GLY A 71 -5.67 1.12 5.90
N VAL A 72 -6.99 1.09 5.88
CA VAL A 72 -7.82 0.85 7.08
C VAL A 72 -7.50 -0.51 7.72
N GLY A 73 -7.44 -1.58 6.91
CA GLY A 73 -7.10 -2.92 7.41
C GLY A 73 -5.72 -2.99 8.06
N ASN A 74 -4.71 -2.37 7.45
CA ASN A 74 -3.37 -2.29 8.01
C ASN A 74 -3.33 -1.43 9.28
N GLY A 75 -4.03 -0.30 9.30
CA GLY A 75 -4.10 0.60 10.45
C GLY A 75 -4.71 -0.07 11.68
N MET A 76 -5.86 -0.74 11.52
CA MET A 76 -6.46 -1.52 12.62
C MET A 76 -5.54 -2.68 13.06
N GLY A 77 -4.81 -3.29 12.12
CA GLY A 77 -3.81 -4.32 12.38
C GLY A 77 -2.67 -3.84 13.31
N ILE A 78 -2.29 -2.57 13.26
CA ILE A 78 -1.27 -1.99 14.15
C ILE A 78 -1.71 -2.07 15.62
N VAL A 79 -2.96 -1.70 15.91
CA VAL A 79 -3.50 -1.75 17.27
C VAL A 79 -3.50 -3.19 17.80
N ILE A 80 -3.88 -4.14 16.95
CA ILE A 80 -3.89 -5.57 17.29
C ILE A 80 -2.46 -6.10 17.49
N ALA A 81 -1.50 -5.71 16.64
CA ALA A 81 -0.09 -6.07 16.78
C ALA A 81 0.49 -5.58 18.12
N ARG A 82 0.08 -4.39 18.59
CA ARG A 82 0.49 -3.86 19.89
C ARG A 82 -0.03 -4.72 21.04
N TYR A 83 -1.30 -5.13 21.02
CA TYR A 83 -1.85 -6.04 22.04
C TYR A 83 -1.25 -7.44 21.95
N TYR A 84 -0.90 -7.90 20.75
CA TYR A 84 -0.19 -9.15 20.56
C TYR A 84 1.21 -9.10 21.19
N GLY A 85 1.95 -8.01 21.00
CA GLY A 85 3.22 -7.77 21.65
C GLY A 85 3.12 -7.74 23.19
N ALA A 86 2.04 -7.15 23.71
CA ALA A 86 1.73 -7.14 25.14
C ALA A 86 1.23 -8.49 25.70
N ARG A 87 1.05 -9.51 24.85
CA ARG A 87 0.46 -10.82 25.19
C ARG A 87 -0.93 -10.73 25.86
N ASN A 88 -1.69 -9.68 25.55
CA ASN A 88 -3.03 -9.46 26.10
C ASN A 88 -4.10 -10.04 25.16
N PHE A 89 -4.30 -11.35 25.24
CA PHE A 89 -5.22 -12.08 24.37
C PHE A 89 -6.69 -11.66 24.52
N THR A 90 -7.11 -11.18 25.70
CA THR A 90 -8.46 -10.65 25.90
C THR A 90 -8.64 -9.37 25.08
N LYS A 91 -7.69 -8.43 25.18
CA LYS A 91 -7.73 -7.18 24.39
C LYS A 91 -7.59 -7.44 22.89
N ILE A 92 -6.83 -8.46 22.46
CA ILE A 92 -6.79 -8.87 21.05
C ILE A 92 -8.20 -9.24 20.56
N LYS A 93 -8.91 -10.10 21.29
CA LYS A 93 -10.27 -10.53 20.92
C LYS A 93 -11.28 -9.38 20.92
N GLU A 94 -11.20 -8.47 21.88
CA GLU A 94 -12.02 -7.25 21.92
C GLU A 94 -11.67 -6.34 20.72
N ALA A 95 -10.39 -6.16 20.39
CA ALA A 95 -9.95 -5.37 19.25
C ALA A 95 -10.39 -5.98 17.90
N VAL A 96 -10.31 -7.31 17.76
CA VAL A 96 -10.81 -8.00 16.55
C VAL A 96 -12.32 -7.84 16.41
N ALA A 97 -13.10 -8.01 17.50
CA ALA A 97 -14.54 -7.79 17.49
C ALA A 97 -14.90 -6.36 17.05
N ALA A 98 -14.21 -5.36 17.63
CA ALA A 98 -14.39 -3.96 17.26
C ALA A 98 -13.98 -3.68 15.82
N THR A 99 -12.90 -4.31 15.32
CA THR A 99 -12.46 -4.22 13.92
C THR A 99 -13.52 -4.74 12.94
N TRP A 100 -14.21 -5.83 13.27
CA TRP A 100 -15.29 -6.33 12.42
C TRP A 100 -16.47 -5.36 12.34
N ILE A 101 -16.87 -4.77 13.48
CA ILE A 101 -17.95 -3.79 13.53
C ILE A 101 -17.56 -2.52 12.74
N LEU A 102 -16.38 -1.98 13.00
CA LEU A 102 -15.90 -0.78 12.32
C LEU A 102 -15.68 -1.01 10.83
N GLY A 103 -15.14 -2.18 10.44
CA GLY A 103 -14.98 -2.55 9.04
C GLY A 103 -16.31 -2.65 8.29
N ALA A 104 -17.33 -3.25 8.92
CA ALA A 104 -18.69 -3.30 8.37
C ALA A 104 -19.30 -1.90 8.22
N LEU A 105 -19.18 -1.04 9.24
CA LEU A 105 -19.67 0.34 9.20
C LEU A 105 -18.97 1.16 8.12
N LEU A 106 -17.63 1.09 8.04
CA LEU A 106 -16.86 1.82 7.03
C LEU A 106 -17.17 1.32 5.63
N SER A 107 -17.36 0.01 5.43
CA SER A 107 -17.75 -0.52 4.12
C SER A 107 -19.13 -0.02 3.67
N ILE A 108 -20.10 0.08 4.60
CA ILE A 108 -21.41 0.67 4.32
C ILE A 108 -21.27 2.14 3.95
N VAL A 109 -20.45 2.91 4.68
CA VAL A 109 -20.22 4.33 4.38
C VAL A 109 -19.61 4.50 2.99
N VAL A 110 -18.57 3.74 2.66
CA VAL A 110 -17.91 3.79 1.33
C VAL A 110 -18.88 3.38 0.22
N MET A 111 -19.69 2.36 0.46
CA MET A 111 -20.72 1.90 -0.49
C MET A 111 -21.77 3.00 -0.74
N LEU A 112 -22.27 3.65 0.31
CA LEU A 112 -23.27 4.72 0.19
C LEU A 112 -22.67 5.95 -0.53
N LEU A 113 -21.47 6.37 -0.16
CA LEU A 113 -20.78 7.48 -0.83
C LEU A 113 -20.53 7.18 -2.31
N GLY A 114 -20.14 5.94 -2.62
CA GLY A 114 -19.95 5.50 -3.98
C GLY A 114 -21.26 5.46 -4.76
N PHE A 115 -22.32 4.92 -4.18
CA PHE A 115 -23.64 4.87 -4.84
C PHE A 115 -24.17 6.27 -5.20
N LEU A 116 -23.96 7.25 -4.31
CA LEU A 116 -24.40 8.63 -4.53
C LEU A 116 -23.46 9.45 -5.43
N GLY A 117 -22.16 9.21 -5.33
CA GLY A 117 -21.13 10.09 -5.90
C GLY A 117 -20.41 9.56 -7.14
N LEU A 118 -20.49 8.26 -7.44
CA LEU A 118 -19.68 7.62 -8.47
C LEU A 118 -19.96 8.18 -9.88
N TYR A 119 -21.23 8.27 -10.27
CA TYR A 119 -21.61 8.77 -11.59
C TYR A 119 -21.24 10.25 -11.79
N PRO A 120 -21.60 11.16 -10.87
CA PRO A 120 -21.12 12.54 -10.92
C PRO A 120 -19.58 12.68 -10.94
N LEU A 121 -18.88 11.81 -10.19
CA LEU A 121 -17.42 11.83 -10.16
C LEU A 121 -16.81 11.46 -11.51
N LEU A 122 -17.33 10.43 -12.19
CA LEU A 122 -16.89 10.05 -13.53
C LEU A 122 -17.11 11.18 -14.55
N GLN A 123 -18.24 11.88 -14.44
CA GLN A 123 -18.50 13.06 -15.28
C GLN A 123 -17.55 14.21 -14.97
N TYR A 124 -17.27 14.48 -13.69
CA TYR A 124 -16.33 15.51 -13.26
C TYR A 124 -14.89 15.23 -13.71
N LEU A 125 -14.53 13.96 -13.86
CA LEU A 125 -13.23 13.52 -14.38
C LEU A 125 -13.18 13.54 -15.93
N ASP A 126 -14.16 14.16 -16.60
CA ASP A 126 -14.27 14.25 -18.05
C ASP A 126 -14.16 12.89 -18.76
N THR A 127 -14.75 11.84 -18.15
CA THR A 127 -14.81 10.53 -18.80
C THR A 127 -15.62 10.64 -20.10
N PRO A 128 -15.05 10.24 -21.27
CA PRO A 128 -15.74 10.33 -22.55
C PRO A 128 -17.10 9.63 -22.52
N ALA A 129 -18.13 10.26 -23.10
CA ALA A 129 -19.50 9.76 -23.09
C ALA A 129 -19.64 8.35 -23.67
N GLU A 130 -18.79 7.99 -24.63
CA GLU A 130 -18.77 6.69 -25.32
C GLU A 130 -18.41 5.53 -24.36
N ILE A 131 -17.47 5.76 -23.42
CA ILE A 131 -17.00 4.75 -22.48
C ILE A 131 -17.60 4.91 -21.07
N LEU A 132 -18.30 6.01 -20.78
CA LEU A 132 -18.88 6.30 -19.46
C LEU A 132 -19.80 5.18 -18.93
N PRO A 133 -20.68 4.57 -19.74
CA PRO A 133 -21.52 3.47 -19.27
C PRO A 133 -20.67 2.25 -18.84
N GLN A 134 -19.65 1.89 -19.61
CA GLN A 134 -18.77 0.75 -19.28
C GLN A 134 -17.91 1.05 -18.05
N SER A 135 -17.37 2.26 -17.94
CA SER A 135 -16.64 2.73 -16.77
C SER A 135 -17.49 2.65 -15.51
N TYR A 136 -18.73 3.11 -15.59
CA TYR A 136 -19.67 3.04 -14.47
C TYR A 136 -20.02 1.60 -14.10
N GLN A 137 -20.29 0.72 -15.08
CA GLN A 137 -20.58 -0.70 -14.85
C GLN A 137 -19.43 -1.41 -14.13
N TYR A 138 -18.19 -1.19 -14.55
CA TYR A 138 -17.02 -1.80 -13.94
C TYR A 138 -16.82 -1.36 -12.48
N ILE A 139 -16.73 -0.04 -12.26
CA ILE A 139 -16.36 0.47 -10.93
C ILE A 139 -17.53 0.40 -9.93
N SER A 140 -18.80 0.50 -10.40
CA SER A 140 -19.96 0.35 -9.53
C SER A 140 -20.06 -1.06 -8.93
N MET A 141 -19.64 -2.09 -9.66
CA MET A 141 -19.57 -3.46 -9.14
C MET A 141 -18.62 -3.53 -7.95
N ILE A 142 -17.43 -2.95 -8.09
CA ILE A 142 -16.40 -2.93 -7.03
C ILE A 142 -16.88 -2.13 -5.81
N VAL A 143 -17.47 -0.96 -6.03
CA VAL A 143 -18.00 -0.11 -4.96
C VAL A 143 -19.16 -0.80 -4.22
N THR A 144 -20.10 -1.40 -4.94
CA THR A 144 -21.26 -2.09 -4.33
C THR A 144 -20.81 -3.25 -3.43
N CYS A 145 -19.73 -3.93 -3.79
CA CYS A 145 -19.22 -5.07 -3.05
C CYS A 145 -17.95 -4.76 -2.25
N VAL A 146 -17.65 -3.48 -2.00
CA VAL A 146 -16.44 -3.06 -1.27
C VAL A 146 -16.29 -3.71 0.10
N GLY A 147 -17.37 -4.12 0.74
CA GLY A 147 -17.36 -4.88 1.99
C GLY A 147 -16.59 -6.20 1.90
N VAL A 148 -16.57 -6.84 0.73
CA VAL A 148 -15.78 -8.05 0.50
C VAL A 148 -14.29 -7.72 0.52
N SER A 149 -13.89 -6.64 -0.16
CA SER A 149 -12.52 -6.16 -0.15
C SER A 149 -12.07 -5.73 1.25
N PHE A 150 -12.95 -5.06 2.02
CA PHE A 150 -12.71 -4.76 3.43
C PHE A 150 -12.47 -6.03 4.25
N ALA A 151 -13.36 -7.02 4.15
CA ALA A 151 -13.24 -8.26 4.90
C ALA A 151 -11.92 -8.98 4.61
N TYR A 152 -11.56 -9.12 3.33
CA TYR A 152 -10.29 -9.73 2.94
C TYR A 152 -9.09 -8.95 3.51
N ASN A 153 -9.04 -7.62 3.34
CA ASN A 153 -7.93 -6.79 3.82
C ASN A 153 -7.83 -6.78 5.35
N LEU A 154 -8.96 -6.79 6.06
CA LEU A 154 -8.99 -6.91 7.53
C LEU A 154 -8.40 -8.25 7.98
N PHE A 155 -8.86 -9.37 7.41
CA PHE A 155 -8.33 -10.69 7.81
C PHE A 155 -6.86 -10.85 7.45
N ALA A 156 -6.41 -10.38 6.28
CA ALA A 156 -5.00 -10.36 5.93
C ALA A 156 -4.18 -9.45 6.88
N GLY A 157 -4.73 -8.29 7.27
CA GLY A 157 -4.15 -7.39 8.27
C GLY A 157 -4.01 -8.06 9.65
N LEU A 158 -5.03 -8.82 10.09
CA LEU A 158 -5.00 -9.59 11.33
C LEU A 158 -3.87 -10.64 11.32
N LEU A 159 -3.72 -11.39 10.22
CA LEU A 159 -2.65 -12.38 10.10
C LEU A 159 -1.27 -11.71 10.14
N ARG A 160 -1.09 -10.61 9.43
CA ARG A 160 0.16 -9.83 9.48
C ARG A 160 0.45 -9.28 10.88
N SER A 161 -0.57 -8.84 11.62
CA SER A 161 -0.41 -8.26 12.96
C SER A 161 0.19 -9.24 13.98
N ILE A 162 -0.03 -10.55 13.81
CA ILE A 162 0.54 -11.60 14.66
C ILE A 162 1.84 -12.20 14.12
N GLY A 163 2.36 -11.68 13.00
CA GLY A 163 3.59 -12.19 12.38
C GLY A 163 3.40 -13.31 11.36
N ASP A 164 2.16 -13.62 10.94
CA ASP A 164 1.87 -14.65 9.91
C ASP A 164 1.66 -14.02 8.53
N SER A 165 2.73 -13.43 7.97
CA SER A 165 2.71 -12.86 6.63
C SER A 165 2.66 -13.93 5.53
N LEU A 166 3.13 -15.15 5.82
CA LEU A 166 3.12 -16.24 4.86
C LEU A 166 1.72 -16.76 4.56
N ALA A 167 0.84 -16.86 5.57
CA ALA A 167 -0.55 -17.22 5.35
C ALA A 167 -1.28 -16.15 4.54
N ALA A 168 -1.05 -14.86 4.83
CA ALA A 168 -1.61 -13.76 4.07
C ALA A 168 -1.18 -13.80 2.59
N LEU A 169 0.10 -14.11 2.30
CA LEU A 169 0.60 -14.33 0.95
C LEU A 169 -0.12 -15.50 0.27
N GLY A 170 -0.27 -16.63 0.94
CA GLY A 170 -0.93 -17.82 0.38
C GLY A 170 -2.37 -17.52 -0.09
N PHE A 171 -3.14 -16.76 0.69
CA PHE A 171 -4.49 -16.36 0.31
C PHE A 171 -4.52 -15.33 -0.81
N LEU A 172 -3.52 -14.44 -0.89
CA LEU A 172 -3.39 -13.52 -2.02
C LEU A 172 -3.09 -14.27 -3.32
N ILE A 173 -2.16 -15.22 -3.31
CA ILE A 173 -1.84 -16.04 -4.50
C ILE A 173 -3.09 -16.81 -4.94
N PHE A 174 -3.81 -17.43 -4.00
CA PHE A 174 -5.06 -18.12 -4.30
C PHE A 174 -6.09 -17.16 -4.94
N SER A 175 -6.27 -15.97 -4.37
CA SER A 175 -7.18 -14.95 -4.93
C SER A 175 -6.79 -14.58 -6.35
N ALA A 176 -5.50 -14.32 -6.59
CA ALA A 176 -4.99 -13.92 -7.90
C ALA A 176 -5.22 -15.02 -8.97
N LEU A 177 -4.96 -16.28 -8.63
CA LEU A 177 -5.18 -17.40 -9.55
C LEU A 177 -6.67 -17.58 -9.86
N VAL A 178 -7.54 -17.55 -8.85
CA VAL A 178 -8.98 -17.67 -9.03
C VAL A 178 -9.53 -16.50 -9.87
N ASN A 179 -9.04 -15.29 -9.63
CA ASN A 179 -9.46 -14.12 -10.40
C ASN A 179 -9.12 -14.29 -11.89
N VAL A 180 -7.86 -14.61 -12.26
CA VAL A 180 -7.46 -14.81 -13.65
C VAL A 180 -8.32 -15.89 -14.34
N VAL A 181 -8.62 -17.00 -13.63
CA VAL A 181 -9.47 -18.07 -14.17
C VAL A 181 -10.90 -17.57 -14.38
N LEU A 182 -11.45 -16.82 -13.42
CA LEU A 182 -12.81 -16.28 -13.52
C LEU A 182 -12.92 -15.21 -14.60
N ASP A 183 -11.91 -14.34 -14.74
CA ASP A 183 -11.88 -13.34 -15.83
C ASP A 183 -11.95 -14.01 -17.19
N LEU A 184 -11.09 -14.98 -17.42
CA LEU A 184 -11.09 -15.74 -18.67
C LEU A 184 -12.43 -16.45 -18.89
N TYR A 185 -12.96 -17.10 -17.87
CA TYR A 185 -14.23 -17.84 -17.97
C TYR A 185 -15.41 -16.91 -18.25
N PHE A 186 -15.54 -15.80 -17.52
CA PHE A 186 -16.64 -14.85 -17.67
C PHE A 186 -16.60 -14.13 -19.02
N ILE A 187 -15.41 -13.76 -19.49
CA ILE A 187 -15.25 -13.06 -20.76
C ILE A 187 -15.41 -14.00 -21.94
N THR A 188 -14.78 -15.20 -21.92
CA THR A 188 -14.71 -16.07 -23.12
C THR A 188 -15.89 -17.03 -23.23
N GLN A 189 -16.46 -17.48 -22.11
CA GLN A 189 -17.54 -18.48 -22.11
C GLN A 189 -18.91 -17.84 -21.86
N LEU A 190 -19.00 -16.90 -20.92
CA LEU A 190 -20.25 -16.23 -20.60
C LEU A 190 -20.47 -14.94 -21.38
N HIS A 191 -19.46 -14.47 -22.11
CA HIS A 191 -19.51 -13.24 -22.92
C HIS A 191 -19.98 -12.01 -22.13
N LEU A 192 -19.65 -11.97 -20.84
CA LEU A 192 -19.94 -10.81 -19.99
C LEU A 192 -18.99 -9.66 -20.38
N GLY A 193 -19.52 -8.44 -20.40
CA GLY A 193 -18.74 -7.24 -20.71
C GLY A 193 -17.72 -6.89 -19.62
N VAL A 194 -17.27 -5.64 -19.60
CA VAL A 194 -16.23 -5.14 -18.68
C VAL A 194 -16.54 -5.36 -17.20
N GLN A 195 -17.80 -5.45 -16.83
CA GLN A 195 -18.25 -5.78 -15.46
C GLN A 195 -17.74 -7.14 -14.97
N SER A 196 -17.39 -8.05 -15.89
CA SER A 196 -16.85 -9.37 -15.53
C SER A 196 -15.56 -9.29 -14.73
N ALA A 197 -14.66 -8.38 -15.07
CA ALA A 197 -13.41 -8.17 -14.35
C ALA A 197 -13.66 -7.71 -12.91
N GLY A 198 -14.61 -6.78 -12.70
CA GLY A 198 -15.04 -6.40 -11.36
C GLY A 198 -15.64 -7.58 -10.58
N LEU A 199 -16.50 -8.37 -11.22
CA LEU A 199 -17.14 -9.54 -10.61
C LEU A 199 -16.13 -10.63 -10.24
N ALA A 200 -15.17 -10.92 -11.11
CA ALA A 200 -14.11 -11.88 -10.83
C ALA A 200 -13.24 -11.45 -9.63
N THR A 201 -12.91 -10.17 -9.56
CA THR A 201 -12.19 -9.58 -8.41
C THR A 201 -12.95 -9.79 -7.11
N ILE A 202 -14.25 -9.50 -7.08
CA ILE A 202 -15.08 -9.64 -5.88
C ILE A 202 -15.20 -11.10 -5.46
N ILE A 203 -15.46 -12.01 -6.39
CA ILE A 203 -15.60 -13.43 -6.07
C ILE A 203 -14.29 -14.00 -5.56
N SER A 204 -13.15 -13.70 -6.20
CA SER A 204 -11.84 -14.19 -5.79
C SER A 204 -11.41 -13.67 -4.41
N GLN A 205 -11.66 -12.39 -4.13
CA GLN A 205 -11.42 -11.80 -2.80
C GLN A 205 -12.39 -12.36 -1.74
N GLY A 206 -13.66 -12.59 -2.10
CA GLY A 206 -14.65 -13.20 -1.22
C GLY A 206 -14.27 -14.61 -0.80
N LEU A 207 -13.87 -15.45 -1.76
CA LEU A 207 -13.36 -16.79 -1.48
C LEU A 207 -12.13 -16.74 -0.58
N SER A 208 -11.20 -15.82 -0.85
CA SER A 208 -10.01 -15.67 -0.01
C SER A 208 -10.33 -15.14 1.37
N ALA A 209 -11.30 -14.24 1.52
CA ALA A 209 -11.78 -13.81 2.83
C ALA A 209 -12.36 -14.96 3.65
N VAL A 210 -13.18 -15.83 3.02
CA VAL A 210 -13.72 -17.02 3.66
C VAL A 210 -12.62 -18.00 4.08
N LEU A 211 -11.63 -18.22 3.21
CA LEU A 211 -10.49 -19.09 3.53
C LEU A 211 -9.61 -18.51 4.63
N CYS A 212 -9.35 -17.20 4.62
CA CYS A 212 -8.65 -16.50 5.70
C CYS A 212 -9.40 -16.67 7.03
N PHE A 213 -10.71 -16.46 7.03
CA PHE A 213 -11.54 -16.65 8.22
C PHE A 213 -11.50 -18.09 8.73
N TYR A 214 -11.67 -19.07 7.84
CA TYR A 214 -11.54 -20.49 8.20
C TYR A 214 -10.18 -20.83 8.80
N TYR A 215 -9.11 -20.29 8.20
CA TYR A 215 -7.75 -20.47 8.70
C TYR A 215 -7.59 -19.85 10.11
N ILE A 216 -8.11 -18.66 10.33
CA ILE A 216 -8.10 -18.00 11.66
C ILE A 216 -8.85 -18.87 12.68
N CYS A 217 -10.03 -19.37 12.33
CA CYS A 217 -10.82 -20.23 13.23
C CYS A 217 -10.06 -21.50 13.62
N LYS A 218 -9.35 -22.13 12.69
CA LYS A 218 -8.70 -23.42 12.90
C LYS A 218 -7.29 -23.29 13.48
N SER A 219 -6.52 -22.30 13.05
CA SER A 219 -5.08 -22.23 13.31
C SER A 219 -4.68 -21.14 14.31
N VAL A 220 -5.53 -20.12 14.50
CA VAL A 220 -5.22 -18.93 15.31
C VAL A 220 -6.42 -18.53 16.19
N PRO A 221 -6.86 -19.41 17.11
CA PRO A 221 -8.04 -19.14 17.95
C PRO A 221 -7.88 -17.93 18.88
N GLU A 222 -6.64 -17.43 19.06
CA GLU A 222 -6.38 -16.20 19.81
C GLU A 222 -6.98 -14.95 19.13
N LEU A 223 -7.15 -14.98 17.82
CA LEU A 223 -7.80 -13.90 17.07
C LEU A 223 -9.32 -14.04 16.99
N LEU A 224 -9.89 -15.16 17.45
CA LEU A 224 -11.32 -15.40 17.32
C LEU A 224 -12.10 -14.80 18.49
N PRO A 225 -12.93 -13.74 18.28
CA PRO A 225 -13.74 -13.18 19.34
C PRO A 225 -14.92 -14.10 19.67
N GLN A 226 -15.34 -14.10 20.93
CA GLN A 226 -16.59 -14.69 21.42
C GLN A 226 -17.60 -13.57 21.65
N LEU A 227 -18.89 -13.85 21.77
CA LEU A 227 -19.94 -12.85 22.01
C LEU A 227 -19.63 -11.89 23.18
N LYS A 228 -18.99 -12.39 24.24
CA LYS A 228 -18.58 -11.58 25.40
C LYS A 228 -17.54 -10.49 25.08
N HIS A 229 -16.83 -10.57 23.94
CA HIS A 229 -15.81 -9.60 23.52
C HIS A 229 -16.41 -8.47 22.68
N PHE A 230 -17.67 -8.57 22.25
CA PHE A 230 -18.39 -7.51 21.55
C PHE A 230 -18.90 -6.47 22.56
N LYS A 231 -17.97 -5.82 23.27
CA LYS A 231 -18.24 -4.78 24.26
C LYS A 231 -17.88 -3.43 23.69
N TRP A 232 -18.69 -2.42 24.02
CA TRP A 232 -18.37 -1.05 23.67
C TRP A 232 -17.28 -0.51 24.60
N ASP A 233 -16.08 -0.35 24.07
CA ASP A 233 -14.95 0.33 24.73
C ASP A 233 -14.57 1.55 23.89
N LYS A 234 -14.99 2.75 24.33
CA LYS A 234 -14.81 3.99 23.59
C LYS A 234 -13.34 4.23 23.23
N VAL A 235 -12.41 3.93 24.11
CA VAL A 235 -10.98 4.16 23.90
C VAL A 235 -10.44 3.22 22.83
N LEU A 236 -10.81 1.94 22.89
CA LEU A 236 -10.40 0.94 21.91
C LEU A 236 -10.98 1.23 20.52
N TYR A 237 -12.29 1.54 20.45
CA TYR A 237 -12.94 1.87 19.17
C TYR A 237 -12.37 3.13 18.55
N ALA A 238 -12.11 4.17 19.35
CA ALA A 238 -11.49 5.40 18.87
C ALA A 238 -10.07 5.12 18.35
N ASP A 239 -9.27 4.36 19.08
CA ASP A 239 -7.90 4.04 18.67
C ASP A 239 -7.84 3.25 17.36
N LEU A 240 -8.71 2.22 17.20
CA LEU A 240 -8.85 1.46 15.96
C LEU A 240 -9.32 2.31 14.79
N LEU A 241 -10.35 3.12 15.02
CA LEU A 241 -10.93 3.98 13.97
C LEU A 241 -9.94 5.04 13.50
N GLU A 242 -9.31 5.75 14.45
CA GLU A 242 -8.34 6.79 14.13
C GLU A 242 -7.10 6.24 13.42
N GLN A 243 -6.58 5.08 13.86
CA GLN A 243 -5.43 4.45 13.22
C GLN A 243 -5.80 3.91 11.84
N GLY A 244 -6.98 3.31 11.69
CA GLY A 244 -7.49 2.83 10.41
C GLY A 244 -7.72 3.98 9.44
N LEU A 245 -8.46 5.02 9.85
CA LEU A 245 -8.74 6.19 9.02
C LEU A 245 -7.46 6.95 8.65
N ALA A 246 -6.52 7.12 9.58
CA ALA A 246 -5.25 7.79 9.27
C ALA A 246 -4.51 7.09 8.12
N MET A 247 -4.38 5.76 8.18
CA MET A 247 -3.72 5.02 7.11
C MET A 247 -4.53 4.96 5.81
N GLY A 248 -5.86 4.81 5.91
CA GLY A 248 -6.74 4.86 4.74
C GLY A 248 -6.68 6.21 4.02
N LEU A 249 -6.78 7.31 4.77
CA LEU A 249 -6.66 8.66 4.23
C LEU A 249 -5.27 8.94 3.65
N MET A 250 -4.20 8.45 4.28
CA MET A 250 -2.85 8.56 3.71
C MET A 250 -2.78 7.95 2.31
N SER A 251 -3.31 6.74 2.13
CA SER A 251 -3.34 6.07 0.82
C SER A 251 -4.15 6.88 -0.19
N SER A 252 -5.32 7.39 0.22
CA SER A 252 -6.17 8.22 -0.64
C SER A 252 -5.49 9.53 -1.05
N ILE A 253 -4.82 10.22 -0.13
CA ILE A 253 -4.09 11.46 -0.40
C ILE A 253 -2.96 11.24 -1.41
N VAL A 254 -2.22 10.14 -1.27
CA VAL A 254 -1.15 9.76 -2.22
C VAL A 254 -1.73 9.50 -3.61
N SER A 255 -2.86 8.77 -3.70
CA SER A 255 -3.54 8.52 -4.99
C SER A 255 -4.01 9.82 -5.65
N ILE A 256 -4.65 10.72 -4.90
CA ILE A 256 -5.07 12.04 -5.41
C ILE A 256 -3.87 12.84 -5.91
N GLY A 257 -2.79 12.90 -5.14
CA GLY A 257 -1.56 13.60 -5.53
C GLY A 257 -0.95 13.03 -6.81
N SER A 258 -1.04 11.71 -7.02
CA SER A 258 -0.54 11.05 -8.24
C SER A 258 -1.38 11.41 -9.47
N VAL A 259 -2.71 11.52 -9.32
CA VAL A 259 -3.62 11.98 -10.38
C VAL A 259 -3.32 13.42 -10.79
N ILE A 260 -3.13 14.31 -9.81
CA ILE A 260 -2.79 15.71 -10.06
C ILE A 260 -1.47 15.85 -10.83
N LEU A 261 -0.45 15.09 -10.44
CA LEU A 261 0.82 15.11 -11.17
C LEU A 261 0.67 14.53 -12.58
N GLN A 262 -0.10 13.44 -12.73
CA GLN A 262 -0.33 12.81 -14.03
C GLN A 262 -1.08 13.73 -14.98
N SER A 263 -2.06 14.51 -14.51
CA SER A 263 -2.76 15.48 -15.36
C SER A 263 -1.80 16.51 -15.98
N SER A 264 -0.80 16.95 -15.21
CA SER A 264 0.26 17.82 -15.71
C SER A 264 1.17 17.12 -16.73
N VAL A 265 1.51 15.85 -16.52
CA VAL A 265 2.31 15.06 -17.48
C VAL A 265 1.59 14.95 -18.83
N ASN A 266 0.29 14.79 -18.81
CA ASN A 266 -0.52 14.65 -20.02
C ASN A 266 -0.42 15.87 -20.96
N THR A 267 -0.05 17.04 -20.45
CA THR A 267 0.14 18.24 -21.27
C THR A 267 1.41 18.23 -22.14
N PHE A 268 2.36 17.33 -21.87
CA PHE A 268 3.64 17.25 -22.60
C PHE A 268 3.60 16.35 -23.85
N GLY A 269 2.44 15.78 -24.17
CA GLY A 269 2.23 14.97 -25.37
C GLY A 269 2.63 13.49 -25.21
N ALA A 270 2.25 12.71 -26.23
CA ALA A 270 2.27 11.25 -26.19
C ALA A 270 3.66 10.63 -25.91
N VAL A 271 4.72 11.23 -26.47
CA VAL A 271 6.10 10.71 -26.31
C VAL A 271 6.53 10.78 -24.85
N ILE A 272 6.32 11.91 -24.19
CA ILE A 272 6.66 12.09 -22.76
C ILE A 272 5.78 11.21 -21.86
N ILE A 273 4.48 11.09 -22.17
CA ILE A 273 3.57 10.19 -21.44
C ILE A 273 4.09 8.76 -21.52
N SER A 274 4.50 8.30 -22.69
CA SER A 274 5.03 6.94 -22.89
C SER A 274 6.35 6.75 -22.16
N ALA A 275 7.27 7.71 -22.22
CA ALA A 275 8.54 7.70 -21.53
C ALA A 275 8.34 7.59 -20.01
N GLN A 276 7.48 8.44 -19.44
CA GLN A 276 7.19 8.43 -18.00
C GLN A 276 6.44 7.19 -17.57
N THR A 277 5.51 6.66 -18.36
CA THR A 277 4.80 5.42 -18.07
C THR A 277 5.76 4.25 -17.98
N ALA A 278 6.69 4.12 -18.92
CA ALA A 278 7.73 3.11 -18.89
C ALA A 278 8.63 3.25 -17.63
N ALA A 279 9.09 4.48 -17.37
CA ALA A 279 9.94 4.79 -16.23
C ALA A 279 9.22 4.48 -14.89
N ARG A 280 7.96 4.86 -14.73
CA ARG A 280 7.16 4.57 -13.52
C ARG A 280 6.93 3.09 -13.29
N ARG A 281 6.76 2.30 -14.35
CA ARG A 281 6.66 0.83 -14.21
C ARG A 281 7.97 0.22 -13.70
N ILE A 282 9.11 0.66 -14.22
CA ILE A 282 10.44 0.24 -13.72
C ILE A 282 10.60 0.63 -12.25
N MET A 283 10.28 1.88 -11.92
CA MET A 283 10.33 2.41 -10.56
C MET A 283 9.44 1.58 -9.60
N ALA A 284 8.22 1.23 -10.00
CA ALA A 284 7.31 0.45 -9.17
C ALA A 284 7.93 -0.87 -8.73
N PHE A 285 8.56 -1.62 -9.65
CA PHE A 285 9.26 -2.87 -9.29
C PHE A 285 10.51 -2.63 -8.44
N ALA A 286 11.28 -1.58 -8.75
CA ALA A 286 12.50 -1.23 -8.02
C ALA A 286 12.24 -0.90 -6.54
N LEU A 287 11.07 -0.33 -6.22
CA LEU A 287 10.68 0.07 -4.88
C LEU A 287 10.07 -1.07 -4.03
N LEU A 288 9.67 -2.21 -4.62
CA LEU A 288 8.98 -3.29 -3.88
C LEU A 288 9.75 -3.79 -2.64
N PRO A 289 11.07 -4.04 -2.68
CA PRO A 289 11.79 -4.46 -1.48
C PRO A 289 11.81 -3.38 -0.39
N MET A 290 11.94 -2.10 -0.75
CA MET A 290 11.90 -0.99 0.20
C MET A 290 10.55 -0.88 0.90
N THR A 291 9.46 -1.02 0.15
CA THR A 291 8.08 -1.01 0.70
C THR A 291 7.84 -2.22 1.60
N ALA A 292 8.34 -3.40 1.25
CA ALA A 292 8.20 -4.59 2.08
C ALA A 292 8.97 -4.49 3.40
N ILE A 293 10.21 -4.01 3.36
CA ILE A 293 11.03 -3.79 4.56
C ILE A 293 10.35 -2.74 5.46
N SER A 294 9.86 -1.65 4.89
CA SER A 294 9.20 -0.59 5.67
C SER A 294 7.87 -1.07 6.27
N ALA A 295 7.07 -1.84 5.54
CA ALA A 295 5.84 -2.44 6.08
C ALA A 295 6.14 -3.43 7.22
N SER A 296 7.23 -4.20 7.12
CA SER A 296 7.65 -5.08 8.21
C SER A 296 8.02 -4.29 9.48
N MET A 297 8.61 -3.09 9.31
CA MET A 297 8.96 -2.22 10.43
C MET A 297 7.72 -1.74 11.19
N THR A 298 6.58 -1.56 10.55
CA THR A 298 5.31 -1.19 11.22
C THR A 298 4.90 -2.25 12.24
N THR A 299 4.81 -3.50 11.82
CA THR A 299 4.43 -4.62 12.71
C THR A 299 5.50 -4.86 13.78
N PHE A 300 6.79 -4.80 13.41
CA PHE A 300 7.90 -4.94 14.34
C PHE A 300 7.86 -3.87 15.44
N ALA A 301 7.72 -2.60 15.08
CA ALA A 301 7.65 -1.51 16.03
C ALA A 301 6.42 -1.63 16.95
N SER A 302 5.25 -1.99 16.39
CA SER A 302 4.01 -2.12 17.15
C SER A 302 4.06 -3.28 18.14
N GLN A 303 4.57 -4.46 17.75
CA GLN A 303 4.73 -5.60 18.67
C GLN A 303 5.74 -5.30 19.77
N ASN A 304 6.88 -4.67 19.44
CA ASN A 304 7.89 -4.30 20.44
C ASN A 304 7.44 -3.15 21.35
N LEU A 305 6.57 -2.25 20.86
CA LEU A 305 5.88 -1.28 21.69
C LEU A 305 5.01 -1.97 22.73
N GLY A 306 4.20 -2.95 22.31
CA GLY A 306 3.39 -3.76 23.23
C GLY A 306 4.23 -4.55 24.24
N ALA A 307 5.37 -5.07 23.81
CA ALA A 307 6.33 -5.79 24.65
C ALA A 307 7.17 -4.87 25.56
N LYS A 308 6.99 -3.55 25.49
CA LYS A 308 7.76 -2.54 26.25
C LYS A 308 9.28 -2.67 26.04
N SER A 309 9.70 -2.85 24.79
CA SER A 309 11.10 -3.04 24.39
C SER A 309 11.56 -1.91 23.44
N PRO A 310 11.73 -0.66 23.94
CA PRO A 310 12.09 0.49 23.11
C PRO A 310 13.49 0.38 22.51
N ASP A 311 14.43 -0.30 23.20
CA ASP A 311 15.78 -0.59 22.69
C ASP A 311 15.72 -1.45 21.41
N ARG A 312 14.86 -2.44 21.35
CA ARG A 312 14.66 -3.27 20.15
C ARG A 312 14.06 -2.46 18.98
N ILE A 313 13.14 -1.54 19.29
CA ILE A 313 12.59 -0.64 18.25
C ILE A 313 13.71 0.18 17.62
N VAL A 314 14.61 0.76 18.40
CA VAL A 314 15.76 1.54 17.90
C VAL A 314 16.73 0.65 17.12
N GLN A 315 17.01 -0.58 17.57
CA GLN A 315 17.85 -1.52 16.83
C GLN A 315 17.20 -1.91 15.48
N GLY A 316 15.90 -2.24 15.49
CA GLY A 316 15.14 -2.55 14.28
C GLY A 316 15.12 -1.40 13.29
N LEU A 317 14.94 -0.16 13.78
CA LEU A 317 15.00 1.05 13.00
C LEU A 317 16.36 1.21 12.31
N ARG A 318 17.48 1.01 13.03
CA ARG A 318 18.83 1.08 12.47
C ARG A 318 19.08 0.00 11.42
N ILE A 319 18.67 -1.24 11.69
CA ILE A 319 18.86 -2.39 10.78
C ILE A 319 17.98 -2.21 9.55
N GLY A 320 16.69 -1.90 9.72
CA GLY A 320 15.76 -1.66 8.62
C GLY A 320 16.20 -0.51 7.72
N SER A 321 16.68 0.60 8.30
CA SER A 321 17.22 1.73 7.55
C SER A 321 18.45 1.32 6.73
N ARG A 322 19.40 0.60 7.33
CA ARG A 322 20.59 0.12 6.61
C ARG A 322 20.24 -0.79 5.45
N LEU A 323 19.35 -1.76 5.67
CA LEU A 323 18.88 -2.66 4.62
C LEU A 323 18.22 -1.91 3.46
N SER A 324 17.32 -1.00 3.79
CA SER A 324 16.56 -0.24 2.79
C SER A 324 17.48 0.72 2.00
N ILE A 325 18.43 1.39 2.68
CA ILE A 325 19.44 2.24 2.03
C ILE A 325 20.36 1.40 1.13
N SER A 326 20.83 0.23 1.60
CA SER A 326 21.70 -0.63 0.79
C SER A 326 21.01 -1.06 -0.50
N TRP A 327 19.73 -1.43 -0.43
CA TRP A 327 18.92 -1.71 -1.61
C TRP A 327 18.77 -0.48 -2.51
N ALA A 328 18.45 0.68 -1.93
CA ALA A 328 18.27 1.93 -2.66
C ALA A 328 19.53 2.33 -3.43
N VAL A 329 20.71 2.20 -2.81
CA VAL A 329 22.00 2.49 -3.46
C VAL A 329 22.27 1.48 -4.59
N LEU A 330 22.04 0.19 -4.36
CA LEU A 330 22.18 -0.84 -5.39
C LEU A 330 21.32 -0.52 -6.62
N VAL A 331 20.03 -0.21 -6.40
CA VAL A 331 19.08 0.12 -7.47
C VAL A 331 19.47 1.43 -8.15
N CYS A 332 19.94 2.44 -7.41
CA CYS A 332 20.44 3.69 -7.98
C CYS A 332 21.57 3.42 -8.96
N ILE A 333 22.57 2.62 -8.58
CA ILE A 333 23.69 2.25 -9.46
C ILE A 333 23.19 1.48 -10.69
N LEU A 334 22.31 0.50 -10.51
CA LEU A 334 21.76 -0.29 -11.62
C LEU A 334 20.98 0.60 -12.60
N LEU A 335 20.09 1.48 -12.09
CA LEU A 335 19.27 2.34 -12.94
C LEU A 335 20.09 3.43 -13.61
N PHE A 336 21.18 3.90 -13.00
CA PHE A 336 22.06 4.89 -13.62
C PHE A 336 22.62 4.38 -14.95
N PHE A 337 23.03 3.12 -15.02
CA PHE A 337 23.60 2.51 -16.23
C PHE A 337 22.54 1.83 -17.12
N ALA A 338 21.55 1.16 -16.55
CA ALA A 338 20.61 0.33 -17.27
C ALA A 338 19.33 1.07 -17.76
N SER A 339 19.07 2.30 -17.28
CA SER A 339 17.82 3.00 -17.60
C SER A 339 17.55 3.15 -19.10
N PRO A 340 18.52 3.46 -20.00
CA PRO A 340 18.19 3.59 -21.41
C PRO A 340 17.69 2.28 -22.04
N ALA A 341 18.37 1.16 -21.71
CA ALA A 341 17.98 -0.16 -22.19
C ALA A 341 16.62 -0.61 -21.64
N LEU A 342 16.36 -0.38 -20.34
CA LEU A 342 15.11 -0.74 -19.69
C LEU A 342 13.93 0.10 -20.23
N VAL A 343 14.12 1.39 -20.42
CA VAL A 343 13.08 2.28 -20.99
C VAL A 343 12.77 1.89 -22.43
N SER A 344 13.80 1.70 -23.28
CA SER A 344 13.65 1.23 -24.67
C SER A 344 12.88 -0.09 -24.74
N PHE A 345 13.26 -1.06 -23.90
CA PHE A 345 12.62 -2.37 -23.84
C PHE A 345 11.14 -2.26 -23.42
N LEU A 346 10.84 -1.51 -22.37
CA LEU A 346 9.49 -1.43 -21.81
C LEU A 346 8.55 -0.58 -22.66
N ALA A 347 9.06 0.49 -23.27
CA ALA A 347 8.31 1.31 -24.21
C ALA A 347 8.23 0.69 -25.62
N SER A 348 8.97 -0.40 -25.88
CA SER A 348 9.11 -1.03 -27.21
C SER A 348 9.43 0.00 -28.29
N SER A 349 10.30 0.96 -27.98
CA SER A 349 10.62 2.13 -28.82
C SER A 349 12.12 2.34 -28.93
N THR A 350 12.54 2.78 -30.13
CA THR A 350 13.92 3.24 -30.41
C THR A 350 14.02 4.76 -30.52
N ASP A 351 12.95 5.47 -30.20
CA ASP A 351 12.93 6.94 -30.22
C ASP A 351 13.90 7.48 -29.15
N ALA A 352 14.93 8.19 -29.63
CA ALA A 352 15.98 8.75 -28.79
C ALA A 352 15.43 9.74 -27.75
N TYR A 353 14.44 10.57 -28.13
CA TYR A 353 13.86 11.57 -27.25
C TYR A 353 13.04 10.90 -26.12
N LEU A 354 12.28 9.85 -26.44
CA LEU A 354 11.57 9.04 -25.45
C LEU A 354 12.53 8.39 -24.46
N ILE A 355 13.58 7.74 -24.97
CA ILE A 355 14.56 7.01 -24.14
C ILE A 355 15.32 7.98 -23.24
N GLU A 356 15.76 9.13 -23.76
CA GLU A 356 16.48 10.15 -23.00
C GLU A 356 15.64 10.67 -21.82
N ASN A 357 14.40 11.09 -22.07
CA ASN A 357 13.52 11.64 -21.04
C ASN A 357 13.12 10.59 -19.98
N GLY A 358 12.79 9.36 -20.40
CA GLY A 358 12.49 8.26 -19.47
C GLY A 358 13.70 7.86 -18.63
N SER A 359 14.88 7.83 -19.23
CA SER A 359 16.14 7.54 -18.54
C SER A 359 16.52 8.64 -17.55
N LEU A 360 16.40 9.90 -17.96
CA LEU A 360 16.66 11.04 -17.09
C LEU A 360 15.74 11.04 -15.86
N TYR A 361 14.44 10.73 -16.07
CA TYR A 361 13.50 10.57 -14.96
C TYR A 361 13.96 9.49 -13.97
N LEU A 362 14.36 8.31 -14.45
CA LEU A 362 14.82 7.21 -13.60
C LEU A 362 16.14 7.53 -12.89
N GLN A 363 17.11 8.10 -13.59
CA GLN A 363 18.42 8.44 -13.04
C GLN A 363 18.31 9.48 -11.93
N ILE A 364 17.56 10.55 -12.15
CA ILE A 364 17.34 11.58 -11.13
C ILE A 364 16.53 11.02 -9.95
N SER A 365 15.41 10.35 -10.21
CA SER A 365 14.57 9.80 -9.15
C SER A 365 15.34 8.76 -8.31
N SER A 366 16.12 7.88 -8.94
CA SER A 366 16.88 6.84 -8.23
C SER A 366 18.00 7.40 -7.35
N ALA A 367 18.58 8.54 -7.70
CA ALA A 367 19.57 9.24 -6.85
C ALA A 367 18.96 9.66 -5.49
N PHE A 368 17.63 9.86 -5.43
CA PHE A 368 16.91 10.17 -4.19
C PHE A 368 16.30 8.95 -3.48
N TYR A 369 16.45 7.74 -4.01
CA TYR A 369 15.93 6.53 -3.36
C TYR A 369 16.49 6.29 -1.95
N PRO A 370 17.75 6.60 -1.62
CA PRO A 370 18.21 6.54 -0.22
C PRO A 370 17.38 7.42 0.72
N ILE A 371 16.96 8.61 0.27
CA ILE A 371 16.10 9.51 1.03
C ILE A 371 14.68 8.92 1.12
N LEU A 372 14.13 8.44 0.01
CA LEU A 372 12.83 7.76 -0.01
C LEU A 372 12.81 6.54 0.91
N SER A 373 13.92 5.78 0.98
CA SER A 373 14.02 4.63 1.86
C SER A 373 13.90 5.01 3.33
N LEU A 374 14.54 6.10 3.74
CA LEU A 374 14.43 6.64 5.10
C LEU A 374 13.02 7.17 5.38
N LEU A 375 12.43 7.88 4.42
CA LEU A 375 11.03 8.34 4.50
C LEU A 375 10.09 7.19 4.82
N LEU A 376 10.15 6.11 4.03
CA LEU A 376 9.29 4.95 4.21
C LEU A 376 9.50 4.28 5.57
N ILE A 377 10.75 4.06 5.98
CA ILE A 377 11.07 3.44 7.28
C ILE A 377 10.61 4.31 8.45
N TYR A 378 10.85 5.62 8.41
CA TYR A 378 10.47 6.53 9.51
C TYR A 378 8.96 6.66 9.62
N ARG A 379 8.26 6.79 8.49
CA ARG A 379 6.79 6.83 8.43
C ARG A 379 6.19 5.56 9.04
N ASN A 380 6.64 4.41 8.59
CA ASN A 380 6.15 3.11 9.04
C ASN A 380 6.50 2.82 10.51
N CYS A 381 7.68 3.25 10.98
CA CYS A 381 8.05 3.16 12.39
C CYS A 381 7.11 4.02 13.26
N LEU A 382 6.85 5.27 12.89
CA LEU A 382 5.90 6.15 13.59
C LEU A 382 4.49 5.55 13.64
N GLN A 383 4.02 4.99 12.53
CA GLN A 383 2.75 4.26 12.50
C GLN A 383 2.73 3.10 13.48
N GLY A 384 3.79 2.27 13.50
CA GLY A 384 3.95 1.18 14.44
C GLY A 384 3.99 1.63 15.90
N LEU A 385 4.50 2.83 16.17
CA LEU A 385 4.44 3.48 17.49
C LEU A 385 3.04 4.03 17.84
N GLY A 386 2.04 3.83 16.99
CA GLY A 386 0.68 4.30 17.20
C GLY A 386 0.48 5.80 16.89
N GLN A 387 1.46 6.44 16.24
CA GLN A 387 1.32 7.83 15.81
C GLN A 387 0.42 7.90 14.58
N LYS A 388 -0.63 8.70 14.66
CA LYS A 388 -1.67 8.83 13.63
C LYS A 388 -1.47 10.10 12.81
N VAL A 389 -1.23 11.22 13.50
CA VAL A 389 -1.18 12.55 12.90
C VAL A 389 0.13 12.80 12.15
N LEU A 390 1.28 12.47 12.75
CA LEU A 390 2.59 12.76 12.17
C LEU A 390 2.84 12.09 10.80
N PRO A 391 2.51 10.79 10.61
CA PRO A 391 2.54 10.18 9.29
C PRO A 391 1.54 10.80 8.31
N LEU A 392 0.34 11.18 8.77
CA LEU A 392 -0.67 11.82 7.93
C LEU A 392 -0.21 13.19 7.45
N VAL A 393 0.44 13.99 8.30
CA VAL A 393 1.05 15.29 7.93
C VAL A 393 2.03 15.10 6.78
N SER A 394 2.84 14.03 6.77
CA SER A 394 3.75 13.77 5.66
C SER A 394 3.01 13.59 4.32
N SER A 395 1.83 12.97 4.31
CA SER A 395 1.02 12.84 3.09
C SER A 395 0.40 14.17 2.65
N PHE A 396 0.04 15.04 3.57
CA PHE A 396 -0.36 16.40 3.22
C PHE A 396 0.78 17.22 2.63
N ILE A 397 2.02 17.07 3.14
CA ILE A 397 3.20 17.70 2.53
C ILE A 397 3.37 17.19 1.10
N GLU A 398 3.15 15.89 0.85
CA GLU A 398 3.18 15.31 -0.48
C GLU A 398 2.14 15.94 -1.41
N LEU A 399 0.88 15.99 -0.98
CA LEU A 399 -0.22 16.54 -1.78
C LEU A 399 0.00 18.03 -2.09
N ILE A 400 0.27 18.83 -1.06
CA ILE A 400 0.49 20.28 -1.20
C ILE A 400 1.73 20.53 -2.08
N GLY A 401 2.78 19.74 -1.88
CA GLY A 401 3.99 19.81 -2.69
C GLY A 401 3.71 19.52 -4.17
N LYS A 402 2.97 18.46 -4.48
CA LYS A 402 2.57 18.13 -5.87
C LYS A 402 1.73 19.26 -6.49
N ILE A 403 0.75 19.79 -5.75
CA ILE A 403 -0.05 20.94 -6.22
C ILE A 403 0.84 22.17 -6.49
N ALA A 404 1.75 22.51 -5.56
CA ALA A 404 2.65 23.62 -5.72
C ALA A 404 3.58 23.46 -6.94
N PHE A 405 4.10 22.24 -7.17
CA PHE A 405 4.90 21.96 -8.37
C PHE A 405 4.10 22.11 -9.65
N VAL A 406 2.88 21.55 -9.71
CA VAL A 406 2.01 21.63 -10.88
C VAL A 406 1.63 23.07 -11.20
N VAL A 407 1.32 23.88 -10.18
CA VAL A 407 0.86 25.25 -10.41
C VAL A 407 2.01 26.25 -10.58
N LEU A 408 3.10 26.12 -9.83
CA LEU A 408 4.14 27.14 -9.74
C LEU A 408 5.43 26.79 -10.50
N ILE A 409 5.83 25.51 -10.55
CA ILE A 409 7.14 25.11 -11.04
C ILE A 409 7.07 24.54 -12.46
N ILE A 410 6.18 23.60 -12.71
CA ILE A 410 6.07 22.92 -14.00
C ILE A 410 5.77 23.88 -15.16
N PRO A 411 4.96 24.96 -15.03
CA PRO A 411 4.69 25.87 -16.13
C PRO A 411 5.93 26.54 -16.71
N TRP A 412 6.98 26.80 -15.92
CA TRP A 412 8.22 27.39 -16.40
C TRP A 412 9.39 26.42 -16.52
N ALA A 413 9.44 25.37 -15.70
CA ALA A 413 10.52 24.37 -15.73
C ALA A 413 10.24 23.22 -16.72
N GLY A 414 9.02 23.12 -17.24
CA GLY A 414 8.61 22.05 -18.15
C GLY A 414 8.72 20.67 -17.53
N TYR A 415 9.07 19.67 -18.34
CA TYR A 415 9.18 18.29 -17.89
C TYR A 415 10.26 18.08 -16.82
N LYS A 416 11.29 18.92 -16.75
CA LYS A 416 12.28 18.90 -15.64
C LYS A 416 11.63 19.18 -14.30
N GLY A 417 10.60 20.04 -14.25
CA GLY A 417 9.79 20.27 -13.06
C GLY A 417 9.06 19.00 -12.60
N VAL A 418 8.53 18.22 -13.54
CA VAL A 418 7.90 16.92 -13.24
C VAL A 418 8.92 15.95 -12.66
N ILE A 419 10.12 15.84 -13.24
CA ILE A 419 11.19 14.95 -12.78
C ILE A 419 11.61 15.26 -11.34
N LEU A 420 11.74 16.54 -11.00
CA LEU A 420 12.20 16.99 -9.67
C LEU A 420 11.08 17.02 -8.61
N CYS A 421 9.82 16.96 -9.01
CA CYS A 421 8.67 17.08 -8.12
C CYS A 421 8.73 16.07 -6.95
N GLU A 422 8.67 14.80 -7.25
CA GLU A 422 8.66 13.75 -6.21
C GLU A 422 9.97 13.71 -5.40
N PRO A 423 11.17 13.75 -5.99
CA PRO A 423 12.43 13.78 -5.26
C PRO A 423 12.53 14.89 -4.19
N LEU A 424 12.17 16.12 -4.54
CA LEU A 424 12.26 17.24 -3.61
C LEU A 424 11.19 17.17 -2.50
N ILE A 425 10.01 16.66 -2.82
CA ILE A 425 8.97 16.40 -1.83
C ILE A 425 9.42 15.31 -0.85
N TRP A 426 10.07 14.23 -1.32
CA TRP A 426 10.62 13.19 -0.42
C TRP A 426 11.63 13.76 0.59
N VAL A 427 12.46 14.71 0.17
CA VAL A 427 13.38 15.41 1.09
C VAL A 427 12.59 16.13 2.20
N ALA A 428 11.60 16.94 1.82
CA ALA A 428 10.78 17.70 2.78
C ALA A 428 10.06 16.77 3.77
N MET A 429 9.44 15.69 3.25
CA MET A 429 8.77 14.68 4.08
C MET A 429 9.73 13.96 5.01
N THR A 430 10.93 13.59 4.51
CA THR A 430 11.93 12.89 5.32
C THR A 430 12.42 13.77 6.46
N ILE A 431 12.65 15.04 6.22
CA ILE A 431 13.04 16.02 7.26
C ILE A 431 11.95 16.09 8.35
N GLN A 432 10.68 16.25 7.95
CA GLN A 432 9.55 16.29 8.91
C GLN A 432 9.47 15.00 9.73
N LEU A 433 9.56 13.83 9.08
CA LEU A 433 9.47 12.53 9.75
C LEU A 433 10.70 12.25 10.64
N TYR A 434 11.90 12.69 10.23
CA TYR A 434 13.11 12.59 11.03
C TYR A 434 12.95 13.32 12.36
N PHE A 435 12.56 14.59 12.34
CA PHE A 435 12.36 15.35 13.57
C PHE A 435 11.24 14.78 14.44
N SER A 436 10.15 14.30 13.81
CA SER A 436 9.03 13.67 14.52
C SER A 436 9.46 12.38 15.22
N LEU A 437 10.22 11.52 14.54
CA LEU A 437 10.64 10.23 15.05
C LEU A 437 11.71 10.36 16.15
N PHE A 438 12.76 11.16 15.90
CA PHE A 438 13.87 11.25 16.85
C PHE A 438 13.58 12.13 18.08
N ARG A 439 12.53 12.93 18.06
CA ARG A 439 11.99 13.60 19.24
C ARG A 439 11.03 12.73 20.05
N HIS A 440 10.60 11.59 19.51
CA HIS A 440 9.64 10.72 20.17
C HIS A 440 10.22 10.11 21.46
N PRO A 441 9.51 10.16 22.62
CA PRO A 441 10.03 9.72 23.92
C PRO A 441 10.59 8.30 23.89
N LEU A 442 9.86 7.35 23.33
CA LEU A 442 10.28 5.95 23.25
C LEU A 442 11.57 5.72 22.45
N ILE A 443 11.83 6.55 21.44
CA ILE A 443 13.07 6.46 20.66
C ILE A 443 14.25 7.01 21.46
N LYS A 444 14.03 8.06 22.28
CA LYS A 444 15.04 8.59 23.21
C LYS A 444 15.37 7.56 24.28
N GLU A 445 14.34 7.04 24.96
CA GLU A 445 14.46 5.98 25.96
C GLU A 445 15.23 4.75 25.43
N GLY A 446 14.84 4.26 24.25
CA GLY A 446 15.52 3.12 23.64
C GLY A 446 17.00 3.39 23.31
N LYS A 447 17.38 4.62 22.94
CA LYS A 447 18.78 5.02 22.74
C LYS A 447 19.56 5.04 24.05
N GLU A 448 18.96 5.53 25.13
CA GLU A 448 19.56 5.56 26.46
C GLU A 448 19.84 4.16 26.99
N ILE A 449 18.84 3.25 26.88
CA ILE A 449 19.02 1.85 27.26
C ILE A 449 20.15 1.19 26.47
N LEU A 450 20.23 1.44 25.16
CA LEU A 450 21.32 0.88 24.34
C LEU A 450 22.68 1.45 24.72
N ALA A 451 22.77 2.74 25.04
CA ALA A 451 24.01 3.35 25.49
C ALA A 451 24.50 2.73 26.80
N THR A 452 23.60 2.50 27.74
CA THR A 452 23.91 1.85 29.04
C THR A 452 24.38 0.40 28.84
N LYS A 453 23.73 -0.37 27.93
CA LYS A 453 24.12 -1.76 27.61
C LYS A 453 25.50 -1.89 26.95
N VAL A 454 26.03 -0.84 26.32
CA VAL A 454 27.35 -0.83 25.68
C VAL A 454 28.44 -0.51 26.70
N LEU A 455 28.08 0.17 27.81
CA LEU A 455 29.00 0.58 28.87
C LEU A 455 29.11 -0.48 30.00
N SER A 456 28.16 -1.42 30.06
CA SER A 456 28.18 -2.58 30.97
C SER A 456 28.82 -3.80 30.29
#